data_ed9b010fa99df045d04b5855aaa2242c
#
_entry.id   ed9b010fa99df045d04b5855aaa2242c
#
_cell.length_a   1.000
_cell.length_b   1.000
_cell.length_c   1.000
_cell.angle_alpha   90.00
_cell.angle_beta   90.00
_cell.angle_gamma   90.00
#
_symmetry.space_group_name_H-M   'P 1'
#
loop_
_entity.id
_entity.type
_entity.pdbx_description
1 polymer ?
#
loop_
_entity_poly.entity_id
_entity_poly.type
_entity_poly.pdbx_seq_one_letter_code
_entity_poly.pdbx_strand_id
1 'polypeptide(L)'
;MSADIDIDLADRDRLLELIDAIPARQANGRRHNSGVYVTDIPYDPINQCAAIDHDMADQLGYFKIDLLNMSVYQLIKSPEHYNQMLSQEPMWDRLWTDTEWAKQLVHIGNYTELLKTMRPDSIPRMAAFISIIRPGKAHLQTRPWAEVFESVWDGDSSRGFIFKKSHAISYAALVALHMNLLSQSSEPA
;
A
#
# COMPACT_ATOMS: atom_id res chain seq x y z
N MET A 1 -5.89 -14.18 15.03
CA MET A 1 -5.61 -13.24 13.94
C MET A 1 -4.50 -12.32 14.42
N SER A 2 -3.33 -12.42 13.82
CA SER A 2 -2.25 -11.49 14.09
C SER A 2 -2.70 -10.07 13.75
N ALA A 3 -2.46 -9.12 14.66
CA ALA A 3 -2.64 -7.71 14.35
C ALA A 3 -1.49 -7.30 13.42
N ASP A 4 -1.80 -7.09 12.17
CA ASP A 4 -0.87 -6.67 11.12
C ASP A 4 -0.96 -5.15 11.03
N ILE A 5 0.09 -4.44 11.47
CA ILE A 5 0.16 -2.98 11.38
C ILE A 5 1.21 -2.60 10.35
N ASP A 6 0.75 -1.95 9.29
CA ASP A 6 1.59 -1.32 8.28
C ASP A 6 1.71 0.16 8.57
N ILE A 7 2.94 0.67 8.58
CA ILE A 7 3.24 2.10 8.71
C ILE A 7 3.97 2.55 7.45
N ASP A 8 3.31 3.40 6.68
CA ASP A 8 3.89 4.01 5.50
C ASP A 8 4.83 5.16 5.89
N LEU A 9 6.02 5.18 5.33
CA LEU A 9 7.08 6.15 5.64
C LEU A 9 7.67 6.74 4.36
N ALA A 10 8.03 8.02 4.43
CA ALA A 10 8.81 8.65 3.37
C ALA A 10 10.23 8.06 3.27
N ASP A 11 10.82 7.73 4.42
CA ASP A 11 12.17 7.17 4.55
C ASP A 11 12.23 6.25 5.79
N ARG A 12 12.20 4.93 5.54
CA ARG A 12 12.27 3.90 6.57
C ARG A 12 13.62 3.88 7.28
N ASP A 13 14.70 4.07 6.54
CA ASP A 13 16.05 3.92 7.10
C ASP A 13 16.33 5.04 8.09
N ARG A 14 15.86 6.26 7.79
CA ARG A 14 15.94 7.37 8.74
C ARG A 14 15.14 7.13 10.02
N LEU A 15 13.97 6.48 9.95
CA LEU A 15 13.22 6.10 11.15
C LEU A 15 14.01 5.08 11.98
N LEU A 16 14.62 4.08 11.33
CA LEU A 16 15.39 3.03 12.02
C LEU A 16 16.68 3.54 12.68
N GLU A 17 17.18 4.71 12.29
CA GLU A 17 18.26 5.41 13.00
C GLU A 17 17.79 6.04 14.33
N LEU A 18 16.49 6.29 14.48
CA LEU A 18 15.91 6.99 15.62
C LEU A 18 15.26 6.06 16.66
N ILE A 19 15.04 4.80 16.31
CA ILE A 19 14.40 3.81 17.17
C ILE A 19 15.22 2.53 17.28
N ASP A 20 15.22 1.93 18.47
CA ASP A 20 15.75 0.59 18.65
C ASP A 20 14.74 -0.43 18.12
N ALA A 21 15.08 -1.06 17.00
CA ALA A 21 14.21 -2.04 16.37
C ALA A 21 15.01 -3.25 15.84
N ILE A 22 14.52 -4.44 16.12
CA ILE A 22 15.10 -5.69 15.63
C ILE A 22 14.36 -6.12 14.37
N PRO A 23 15.03 -6.26 13.21
CA PRO A 23 14.40 -6.75 12.00
C PRO A 23 13.81 -8.15 12.18
N ALA A 24 12.61 -8.36 11.66
CA ALA A 24 11.97 -9.67 11.65
C ALA A 24 12.70 -10.65 10.73
N ARG A 25 12.51 -11.95 10.95
CA ARG A 25 13.06 -13.04 10.15
C ARG A 25 11.93 -13.74 9.39
N GLN A 26 12.16 -14.06 8.13
CA GLN A 26 11.26 -14.87 7.30
C GLN A 26 11.46 -16.37 7.62
N ALA A 27 10.49 -17.21 7.30
CA ALA A 27 10.56 -18.66 7.47
C ALA A 27 11.75 -19.30 6.70
N ASN A 28 12.20 -18.67 5.61
CA ASN A 28 13.39 -19.11 4.86
C ASN A 28 14.72 -18.69 5.51
N GLY A 29 14.71 -18.12 6.71
CA GLY A 29 15.87 -17.66 7.45
C GLY A 29 16.42 -16.29 7.08
N ARG A 30 15.87 -15.62 6.06
CA ARG A 30 16.31 -14.28 5.64
C ARG A 30 15.66 -13.18 6.46
N ARG A 31 16.34 -12.03 6.55
CA ARG A 31 15.80 -10.81 7.12
C ARG A 31 14.51 -10.41 6.36
N HIS A 32 13.46 -10.01 7.09
CA HIS A 32 12.24 -9.50 6.52
C HIS A 32 12.46 -8.10 5.94
N ASN A 33 11.86 -7.79 4.79
CA ASN A 33 12.11 -6.53 4.09
C ASN A 33 11.53 -5.30 4.83
N SER A 34 10.38 -5.44 5.47
CA SER A 34 9.66 -4.35 6.14
C SER A 34 9.47 -4.57 7.63
N GLY A 35 9.30 -5.82 8.07
CA GLY A 35 8.94 -6.18 9.43
C GLY A 35 10.04 -5.92 10.44
N VAL A 36 9.66 -5.32 11.58
CA VAL A 36 10.52 -5.08 12.73
C VAL A 36 9.78 -5.36 14.04
N TYR A 37 10.55 -5.58 15.11
CA TYR A 37 10.08 -5.64 16.48
C TYR A 37 10.70 -4.48 17.26
N VAL A 38 9.87 -3.74 18.00
CA VAL A 38 10.29 -2.67 18.93
C VAL A 38 10.34 -3.15 20.38
N THR A 39 10.11 -4.43 20.59
CA THR A 39 10.21 -5.13 21.89
C THR A 39 11.40 -6.08 21.85
N ASP A 40 11.94 -6.41 23.03
CA ASP A 40 13.02 -7.41 23.14
C ASP A 40 12.54 -8.75 22.59
N ILE A 41 13.25 -9.24 21.59
CA ILE A 41 13.07 -10.54 20.97
C ILE A 41 14.44 -11.21 20.85
N PRO A 42 14.56 -12.56 20.94
CA PRO A 42 15.83 -13.23 20.72
C PRO A 42 16.50 -12.78 19.42
N TYR A 43 17.76 -12.36 19.51
CA TYR A 43 18.50 -11.75 18.41
C TYR A 43 19.60 -12.66 17.87
N ASP A 44 19.72 -12.75 16.55
CA ASP A 44 20.78 -13.44 15.83
C ASP A 44 21.81 -12.41 15.33
N PRO A 45 22.99 -12.32 15.95
CA PRO A 45 24.01 -11.33 15.58
C PRO A 45 24.65 -11.61 14.21
N ILE A 46 24.59 -12.87 13.72
CA ILE A 46 25.17 -13.23 12.43
C ILE A 46 24.29 -12.68 11.28
N ASN A 47 22.97 -12.90 11.39
CA ASN A 47 22.03 -12.46 10.38
C ASN A 47 21.44 -11.07 10.66
N GLN A 48 21.79 -10.44 11.79
CA GLN A 48 21.32 -9.11 12.20
C GLN A 48 19.79 -8.98 12.19
N CYS A 49 19.09 -9.99 12.68
CA CYS A 49 17.64 -10.03 12.77
C CYS A 49 17.18 -10.90 13.96
N ALA A 50 15.87 -11.05 14.15
CA ALA A 50 15.33 -11.96 15.15
C ALA A 50 15.87 -13.40 14.94
N ALA A 51 16.16 -14.11 16.03
CA ALA A 51 16.63 -15.49 16.01
C ALA A 51 15.52 -16.49 15.64
N ILE A 52 14.27 -16.10 15.82
CA ILE A 52 13.06 -16.86 15.44
C ILE A 52 12.38 -16.21 14.24
N ASP A 53 11.69 -17.02 13.42
CA ASP A 53 10.94 -16.51 12.29
C ASP A 53 9.65 -15.80 12.76
N HIS A 54 9.04 -15.05 11.85
CA HIS A 54 7.87 -14.21 12.18
C HIS A 54 6.62 -15.02 12.54
N ASP A 55 6.47 -16.26 12.04
CA ASP A 55 5.33 -17.12 12.40
C ASP A 55 5.46 -17.62 13.84
N MET A 56 6.68 -18.07 14.24
CA MET A 56 6.96 -18.45 15.62
C MET A 56 6.87 -17.24 16.55
N ALA A 57 7.36 -16.09 16.15
CA ALA A 57 7.27 -14.86 16.94
C ALA A 57 5.81 -14.48 17.22
N ASP A 58 4.93 -14.58 16.22
CA ASP A 58 3.48 -14.35 16.37
C ASP A 58 2.86 -15.33 17.37
N GLN A 59 3.19 -16.63 17.28
CA GLN A 59 2.71 -17.66 18.20
C GLN A 59 3.15 -17.40 19.66
N LEU A 60 4.33 -16.79 19.85
CA LEU A 60 4.85 -16.39 21.15
C LEU A 60 4.33 -15.03 21.63
N GLY A 61 3.48 -14.37 20.85
CA GLY A 61 2.85 -13.11 21.22
C GLY A 61 3.70 -11.86 20.93
N TYR A 62 4.78 -11.98 20.15
CA TYR A 62 5.54 -10.81 19.69
C TYR A 62 4.74 -10.07 18.62
N PHE A 63 4.76 -8.73 18.70
CA PHE A 63 4.05 -7.86 17.80
C PHE A 63 4.98 -7.29 16.73
N LYS A 64 4.77 -7.70 15.46
CA LYS A 64 5.53 -7.22 14.31
C LYS A 64 4.88 -5.97 13.72
N ILE A 65 5.70 -4.97 13.42
CA ILE A 65 5.31 -3.76 12.68
C ILE A 65 5.98 -3.81 11.31
N ASP A 66 5.21 -3.64 10.24
CA ASP A 66 5.73 -3.50 8.89
C ASP A 66 5.94 -2.02 8.55
N LEU A 67 7.20 -1.63 8.36
CA LEU A 67 7.61 -0.28 7.96
C LEU A 67 7.80 -0.24 6.45
N LEU A 68 6.92 0.44 5.74
CA LEU A 68 6.87 0.47 4.28
C LEU A 68 7.42 1.79 3.75
N ASN A 69 8.40 1.72 2.83
CA ASN A 69 8.87 2.90 2.11
C ASN A 69 7.86 3.29 1.03
N MET A 70 7.28 4.48 1.18
CA MET A 70 6.35 5.09 0.22
C MET A 70 6.91 6.43 -0.25
N SER A 71 7.61 6.42 -1.38
CA SER A 71 8.28 7.60 -1.94
C SER A 71 7.34 8.78 -2.21
N VAL A 72 6.04 8.53 -2.35
CA VAL A 72 5.01 9.57 -2.47
C VAL A 72 5.09 10.58 -1.33
N TYR A 73 5.35 10.13 -0.11
CA TYR A 73 5.46 11.01 1.06
C TYR A 73 6.67 11.94 1.04
N GLN A 74 7.69 11.67 0.19
CA GLN A 74 8.81 12.59 -0.01
C GLN A 74 8.41 13.88 -0.75
N LEU A 75 7.27 13.86 -1.44
CA LEU A 75 6.72 15.03 -2.15
C LEU A 75 5.99 15.99 -1.19
N ILE A 76 5.75 15.58 0.07
CA ILE A 76 5.04 16.36 1.07
C ILE A 76 6.02 17.34 1.73
N LYS A 77 5.68 18.65 1.69
CA LYS A 77 6.54 19.73 2.17
C LYS A 77 6.34 20.06 3.66
N SER A 78 5.10 19.89 4.15
CA SER A 78 4.73 20.15 5.54
C SER A 78 3.42 19.45 5.91
N PRO A 79 3.03 19.37 7.21
CA PRO A 79 1.71 18.86 7.62
C PRO A 79 0.54 19.64 6.99
N GLU A 80 0.66 20.95 6.83
CA GLU A 80 -0.35 21.81 6.20
C GLU A 80 -0.49 21.46 4.72
N HIS A 81 0.63 21.25 4.02
CA HIS A 81 0.64 20.82 2.62
C HIS A 81 -0.02 19.45 2.47
N TYR A 82 0.27 18.51 3.38
CA TYR A 82 -0.38 17.20 3.41
C TYR A 82 -1.91 17.33 3.52
N ASN A 83 -2.38 18.12 4.51
CA ASN A 83 -3.80 18.33 4.73
C ASN A 83 -4.48 19.01 3.52
N GLN A 84 -3.80 19.98 2.90
CA GLN A 84 -4.27 20.62 1.68
C GLN A 84 -4.43 19.60 0.55
N MET A 85 -3.43 18.77 0.30
CA MET A 85 -3.50 17.75 -0.77
C MET A 85 -4.57 16.69 -0.50
N LEU A 86 -4.80 16.31 0.76
CA LEU A 86 -5.87 15.38 1.12
C LEU A 86 -7.28 15.98 0.94
N SER A 87 -7.43 17.29 1.09
CA SER A 87 -8.73 17.97 0.97
C SER A 87 -9.14 18.28 -0.47
N GLN A 88 -8.22 18.16 -1.41
CA GLN A 88 -8.51 18.40 -2.82
C GLN A 88 -9.18 17.19 -3.45
N GLU A 89 -10.23 17.42 -4.24
CA GLU A 89 -10.81 16.38 -5.07
C GLU A 89 -9.85 16.06 -6.23
N PRO A 90 -9.44 14.79 -6.39
CA PRO A 90 -8.55 14.40 -7.48
C PRO A 90 -9.20 14.55 -8.86
N MET A 91 -8.42 14.88 -9.86
CA MET A 91 -8.86 14.88 -11.25
C MET A 91 -8.94 13.44 -11.78
N TRP A 92 -9.99 12.71 -11.37
CA TRP A 92 -10.15 11.28 -11.67
C TRP A 92 -10.11 10.98 -13.17
N ASP A 93 -10.67 11.84 -14.01
CA ASP A 93 -10.71 11.69 -15.45
C ASP A 93 -9.32 11.66 -16.09
N ARG A 94 -8.32 12.28 -15.47
CA ARG A 94 -6.94 12.25 -15.94
C ARG A 94 -6.34 10.84 -15.96
N LEU A 95 -6.84 9.92 -15.11
CA LEU A 95 -6.41 8.51 -15.08
C LEU A 95 -6.58 7.78 -16.42
N TRP A 96 -7.58 8.17 -17.23
CA TRP A 96 -7.85 7.55 -18.52
C TRP A 96 -7.66 8.47 -19.72
N THR A 97 -7.47 9.77 -19.51
CA THR A 97 -7.19 10.73 -20.57
C THR A 97 -5.69 11.01 -20.77
N ASP A 98 -4.88 10.85 -19.72
CA ASP A 98 -3.44 11.11 -19.74
C ASP A 98 -2.65 9.87 -19.30
N THR A 99 -2.33 9.00 -20.26
CA THR A 99 -1.66 7.72 -20.01
C THR A 99 -0.26 7.91 -19.41
N GLU A 100 0.51 8.89 -19.88
CA GLU A 100 1.89 9.09 -19.40
C GLU A 100 1.92 9.64 -17.97
N TRP A 101 0.97 10.45 -17.61
CA TRP A 101 0.80 10.90 -16.24
C TRP A 101 0.32 9.74 -15.33
N ALA A 102 -0.65 8.95 -15.78
CA ALA A 102 -1.19 7.82 -15.01
C ALA A 102 -0.13 6.74 -14.72
N LYS A 103 0.85 6.54 -15.61
CA LYS A 103 1.98 5.61 -15.38
C LYS A 103 2.83 5.95 -14.18
N GLN A 104 2.87 7.21 -13.74
CA GLN A 104 3.65 7.65 -12.60
C GLN A 104 2.99 7.33 -11.26
N LEU A 105 1.70 6.98 -11.26
CA LEU A 105 0.93 6.77 -10.04
C LEU A 105 1.30 5.46 -9.34
N VAL A 106 1.50 5.58 -8.04
CA VAL A 106 1.77 4.44 -7.16
C VAL A 106 0.66 3.39 -7.27
N HIS A 107 1.00 2.13 -7.18
CA HIS A 107 0.13 0.94 -7.21
C HIS A 107 -0.63 0.67 -8.51
N ILE A 108 -0.94 1.69 -9.32
CA ILE A 108 -1.83 1.56 -10.48
C ILE A 108 -1.18 1.90 -11.83
N GLY A 109 0.02 2.48 -11.84
CA GLY A 109 0.68 2.96 -13.06
C GLY A 109 0.90 1.90 -14.14
N ASN A 110 1.00 0.62 -13.77
CA ASN A 110 1.15 -0.49 -14.71
C ASN A 110 -0.18 -0.98 -15.34
N TYR A 111 -1.33 -0.37 -14.96
CA TYR A 111 -2.67 -0.84 -15.33
C TYR A 111 -3.44 0.19 -16.15
N THR A 112 -2.76 1.01 -16.95
CA THR A 112 -3.37 2.14 -17.68
C THR A 112 -4.49 1.73 -18.62
N GLU A 113 -4.42 0.58 -19.30
CA GLU A 113 -5.49 0.10 -20.17
C GLU A 113 -6.73 -0.33 -19.36
N LEU A 114 -6.53 -0.92 -18.20
CA LEU A 114 -7.63 -1.27 -17.30
C LEU A 114 -8.25 0.01 -16.69
N LEU A 115 -7.45 1.04 -16.39
CA LEU A 115 -7.94 2.35 -15.96
C LEU A 115 -8.85 3.00 -17.01
N LYS A 116 -8.49 2.94 -18.28
CA LYS A 116 -9.33 3.43 -19.40
C LYS A 116 -10.66 2.68 -19.49
N THR A 117 -10.66 1.39 -19.20
CA THR A 117 -11.86 0.55 -19.26
C THR A 117 -12.77 0.76 -18.05
N MET A 118 -12.20 0.70 -16.84
CA MET A 118 -12.96 0.70 -15.59
C MET A 118 -13.32 2.11 -15.10
N ARG A 119 -12.49 3.10 -15.38
CA ARG A 119 -12.68 4.51 -15.01
C ARG A 119 -13.08 4.70 -13.54
N PRO A 120 -12.20 4.36 -12.58
CA PRO A 120 -12.48 4.57 -11.16
C PRO A 120 -12.47 6.08 -10.86
N ASP A 121 -13.59 6.64 -10.42
CA ASP A 121 -13.84 8.07 -10.24
C ASP A 121 -14.07 8.47 -8.79
N SER A 122 -13.68 7.62 -7.86
CA SER A 122 -13.86 7.83 -6.43
C SER A 122 -12.99 6.90 -5.60
N ILE A 123 -12.74 7.25 -4.33
CA ILE A 123 -12.01 6.37 -3.41
C ILE A 123 -12.59 4.96 -3.34
N PRO A 124 -13.92 4.74 -3.20
CA PRO A 124 -14.48 3.39 -3.19
C PRO A 124 -14.20 2.61 -4.48
N ARG A 125 -14.36 3.23 -5.65
CA ARG A 125 -14.07 2.58 -6.94
C ARG A 125 -12.57 2.34 -7.12
N MET A 126 -11.71 3.25 -6.69
CA MET A 126 -10.27 3.06 -6.71
C MET A 126 -9.84 1.91 -5.78
N ALA A 127 -10.42 1.80 -4.59
CA ALA A 127 -10.15 0.67 -3.68
C ALA A 127 -10.57 -0.67 -4.29
N ALA A 128 -11.75 -0.72 -4.92
CA ALA A 128 -12.19 -1.90 -5.66
C ALA A 128 -11.28 -2.19 -6.85
N PHE A 129 -10.83 -1.18 -7.60
CA PHE A 129 -9.87 -1.31 -8.68
C PHE A 129 -8.55 -1.95 -8.20
N ILE A 130 -7.98 -1.45 -7.10
CA ILE A 130 -6.76 -2.01 -6.49
C ILE A 130 -6.94 -3.48 -6.08
N SER A 131 -8.14 -3.86 -5.70
CA SER A 131 -8.45 -5.26 -5.35
C SER A 131 -8.60 -6.15 -6.58
N ILE A 132 -9.22 -5.69 -7.67
CA ILE A 132 -9.41 -6.50 -8.89
C ILE A 132 -8.14 -6.67 -9.73
N ILE A 133 -7.11 -5.86 -9.52
CA ILE A 133 -5.79 -6.10 -10.14
C ILE A 133 -5.00 -7.21 -9.43
N ARG A 134 -5.50 -7.77 -8.34
CA ARG A 134 -4.91 -8.92 -7.65
C ARG A 134 -5.46 -10.24 -8.19
N PRO A 135 -4.64 -11.31 -8.19
CA PRO A 135 -5.02 -12.59 -8.81
C PRO A 135 -6.37 -13.12 -8.37
N GLY A 136 -6.67 -13.08 -7.05
CA GLY A 136 -7.91 -13.62 -6.48
C GLY A 136 -9.19 -12.93 -6.97
N LYS A 137 -9.12 -11.69 -7.43
CA LYS A 137 -10.26 -10.90 -7.91
C LYS A 137 -10.15 -10.48 -9.38
N ALA A 138 -9.14 -10.96 -10.11
CA ALA A 138 -8.90 -10.58 -11.51
C ALA A 138 -10.07 -10.94 -12.46
N HIS A 139 -10.90 -11.90 -12.10
CA HIS A 139 -12.10 -12.28 -12.87
C HIS A 139 -13.19 -11.20 -12.88
N LEU A 140 -13.09 -10.19 -12.00
CA LEU A 140 -13.98 -9.03 -11.94
C LEU A 140 -13.54 -7.87 -12.83
N GLN A 141 -12.34 -7.94 -13.42
CA GLN A 141 -11.88 -6.94 -14.38
C GLN A 141 -12.85 -6.85 -15.56
N THR A 142 -13.11 -5.62 -16.00
CA THR A 142 -14.06 -5.31 -17.09
C THR A 142 -15.54 -5.58 -16.78
N ARG A 143 -15.90 -5.97 -15.56
CA ARG A 143 -17.31 -6.07 -15.14
C ARG A 143 -17.85 -4.70 -14.75
N PRO A 144 -19.17 -4.49 -14.89
CA PRO A 144 -19.83 -3.29 -14.36
C PRO A 144 -19.55 -3.11 -12.85
N TRP A 145 -19.42 -1.85 -12.40
CA TRP A 145 -19.14 -1.56 -10.99
C TRP A 145 -20.14 -2.19 -10.01
N ALA A 146 -21.42 -2.30 -10.39
CA ALA A 146 -22.42 -2.96 -9.55
C ALA A 146 -22.03 -4.42 -9.24
N GLU A 147 -21.66 -5.20 -10.27
CA GLU A 147 -21.22 -6.58 -10.13
C GLU A 147 -19.88 -6.69 -9.35
N VAL A 148 -18.96 -5.75 -9.58
CA VAL A 148 -17.69 -5.71 -8.84
C VAL A 148 -17.96 -5.57 -7.34
N PHE A 149 -18.83 -4.62 -6.94
CA PHE A 149 -19.11 -4.36 -5.52
C PHE A 149 -19.86 -5.49 -4.82
N GLU A 150 -20.55 -6.36 -5.53
CA GLU A 150 -21.23 -7.54 -4.96
C GLU A 150 -20.24 -8.55 -4.38
N SER A 151 -19.04 -8.69 -4.96
CA SER A 151 -18.13 -9.79 -4.60
C SER A 151 -16.67 -9.41 -4.41
N VAL A 152 -16.27 -8.16 -4.69
CA VAL A 152 -14.85 -7.75 -4.55
C VAL A 152 -14.32 -7.92 -3.14
N TRP A 153 -15.17 -7.79 -2.12
CA TRP A 153 -14.81 -7.89 -0.71
C TRP A 153 -15.08 -9.26 -0.08
N ASP A 154 -15.51 -10.24 -0.86
CA ASP A 154 -15.67 -11.60 -0.37
C ASP A 154 -14.32 -12.18 0.03
N GLY A 155 -14.29 -12.92 1.15
CA GLY A 155 -13.09 -13.56 1.68
C GLY A 155 -12.61 -14.79 0.89
N ASP A 156 -13.22 -15.10 -0.27
CA ASP A 156 -12.82 -16.25 -1.08
C ASP A 156 -11.47 -16.02 -1.76
N SER A 157 -10.45 -16.72 -1.24
CA SER A 157 -9.08 -16.74 -1.77
C SER A 157 -8.77 -17.96 -2.64
N SER A 158 -9.77 -18.76 -3.02
CA SER A 158 -9.59 -19.99 -3.80
C SER A 158 -8.92 -19.75 -5.17
N ARG A 159 -9.02 -18.53 -5.70
CA ARG A 159 -8.42 -18.09 -6.97
C ARG A 159 -7.07 -17.37 -6.80
N GLY A 160 -6.53 -17.31 -5.59
CA GLY A 160 -5.26 -16.67 -5.27
C GLY A 160 -5.36 -15.53 -4.28
N PHE A 161 -4.30 -14.72 -4.19
CA PHE A 161 -4.21 -13.63 -3.23
C PHE A 161 -5.32 -12.60 -3.43
N ILE A 162 -5.99 -12.26 -2.33
CA ILE A 162 -7.00 -11.20 -2.23
C ILE A 162 -6.47 -10.06 -1.35
N PHE A 163 -6.94 -8.85 -1.62
CA PHE A 163 -6.52 -7.66 -0.89
C PHE A 163 -7.58 -7.31 0.17
N LYS A 164 -7.16 -7.12 1.42
CA LYS A 164 -8.08 -6.73 2.50
C LYS A 164 -8.70 -5.37 2.19
N LYS A 165 -10.00 -5.21 2.45
CA LYS A 165 -10.73 -3.96 2.18
C LYS A 165 -10.10 -2.74 2.85
N SER A 166 -9.63 -2.87 4.10
CA SER A 166 -8.96 -1.79 4.83
C SER A 166 -7.69 -1.32 4.11
N HIS A 167 -6.83 -2.25 3.68
CA HIS A 167 -5.61 -1.93 2.93
C HIS A 167 -5.95 -1.31 1.56
N ALA A 168 -6.97 -1.83 0.87
CA ALA A 168 -7.40 -1.27 -0.41
C ALA A 168 -7.88 0.18 -0.30
N ILE A 169 -8.60 0.52 0.77
CA ILE A 169 -9.04 1.90 1.04
C ILE A 169 -7.84 2.81 1.33
N SER A 170 -6.89 2.37 2.17
CA SER A 170 -5.68 3.15 2.46
C SER A 170 -4.85 3.41 1.21
N TYR A 171 -4.67 2.40 0.36
CA TYR A 171 -3.95 2.56 -0.91
C TYR A 171 -4.72 3.42 -1.93
N ALA A 172 -6.04 3.38 -1.95
CA ALA A 172 -6.84 4.28 -2.78
C ALA A 172 -6.70 5.74 -2.34
N ALA A 173 -6.66 6.00 -1.04
CA ALA A 173 -6.39 7.33 -0.49
C ALA A 173 -4.96 7.80 -0.84
N LEU A 174 -3.96 6.91 -0.78
CA LEU A 174 -2.59 7.21 -1.20
C LEU A 174 -2.50 7.52 -2.71
N VAL A 175 -3.24 6.80 -3.56
CA VAL A 175 -3.32 7.11 -4.99
C VAL A 175 -3.93 8.50 -5.21
N ALA A 176 -5.03 8.84 -4.54
CA ALA A 176 -5.67 10.16 -4.62
C ALA A 176 -4.71 11.27 -4.18
N LEU A 177 -4.00 11.08 -3.07
CA LEU A 177 -2.95 11.99 -2.60
C LEU A 177 -1.86 12.17 -3.66
N HIS A 178 -1.37 11.08 -4.25
CA HIS A 178 -0.33 11.14 -5.30
C HIS A 178 -0.81 11.85 -6.56
N MET A 179 -2.08 11.66 -6.95
CA MET A 179 -2.70 12.40 -8.06
C MET A 179 -2.64 13.92 -7.81
N ASN A 180 -3.00 14.37 -6.62
CA ASN A 180 -2.99 15.79 -6.27
C ASN A 180 -1.55 16.35 -6.23
N LEU A 181 -0.61 15.62 -5.65
CA LEU A 181 0.81 16.01 -5.59
C LEU A 181 1.43 16.14 -7.00
N LEU A 182 1.16 15.19 -7.91
CA LEU A 182 1.66 15.24 -9.29
C LEU A 182 1.00 16.37 -10.09
N SER A 183 -0.27 16.64 -9.85
CA SER A 183 -0.98 17.73 -10.53
C SER A 183 -0.40 19.09 -10.14
N GLN A 184 -0.12 19.31 -8.84
CA GLN A 184 0.53 20.53 -8.36
C GLN A 184 1.93 20.74 -8.97
N SER A 185 2.69 19.67 -9.18
CA SER A 185 4.03 19.74 -9.76
C SER A 185 4.03 20.03 -11.26
N SER A 186 2.88 19.88 -11.92
CA SER A 186 2.70 20.07 -13.37
C SER A 186 2.18 21.48 -13.73
N GLU A 187 1.77 22.28 -12.75
CA GLU A 187 1.40 23.67 -12.98
C GLU A 187 2.67 24.54 -13.10
N PRO A 188 2.88 25.26 -14.21
CA PRO A 188 3.98 26.22 -14.32
C PRO A 188 3.79 27.34 -13.26
N ALA A 189 4.87 27.69 -12.57
CA ALA A 189 4.92 28.78 -11.59
C ALA A 189 4.66 30.14 -12.22
#